data_a9a2b39e317904ed7efb547b06f65547
#
_entry.id   a9a2b39e317904ed7efb547b06f65547
#
_cell.length_a   1.000
_cell.length_b   1.000
_cell.length_c   1.000
_cell.angle_alpha   90.00
_cell.angle_beta   90.00
_cell.angle_gamma   90.00
#
_symmetry.space_group_name_H-M   'P 1'
#
loop_
_entity.id
_entity.type
_entity.pdbx_description
1 polymer ?
#
loop_
_entity_poly.entity_id
_entity_poly.type
_entity_poly.pdbx_seq_one_letter_code
_entity_poly.pdbx_strand_id
1 'polypeptide(L)'
;MPFRLSPNLAQLKTSETVAISTEAKRRKAAGEDVLDLGVGEPDFATPTMVAEAGIEAIRAGKTKYPPNVGIIELRRAMARTLSGMSGGRTVDPERLIVSNGSKQSLFNACFSLFGRGDSVLIPSPAWVSYPQIVHLTGAAPVLVAGDPEWGLKVSVADLERHRDATTRGLIICTPCNPTGAVYTGPELAAIANWAGEHNIWLISDEIYRRIHYGAGPAPSLFDCDDSVLDRSVVIYGASKAYAMTGWRIGAAYAPLEVVQAMAALQSHTTTGANQPAMWAAAEAFGNPAVDVEVDRMVAAFRRRRDYLVARFQDQAPGVEFVEPHGAFYIFFRVDGLSHGMGGARFCERLMKEEGVALVPGIAFGDDRWVRLSYSVSDADLEAACDRLMRFIDRLGASVSA
;
A
#
# COMPACT_ATOMS: atom_id res chain seq x y z
N MET A 1 -15.81 -6.36 39.32
CA MET A 1 -15.33 -7.15 38.14
C MET A 1 -14.41 -6.25 37.31
N PRO A 2 -13.28 -6.73 36.77
CA PRO A 2 -12.46 -5.92 35.90
C PRO A 2 -13.24 -5.55 34.64
N PHE A 3 -13.03 -4.35 34.10
CA PHE A 3 -13.62 -3.92 32.84
C PHE A 3 -13.19 -4.88 31.72
N ARG A 4 -14.14 -5.36 30.93
CA ARG A 4 -13.90 -6.28 29.81
C ARG A 4 -13.96 -5.51 28.51
N LEU A 5 -12.89 -5.57 27.71
CA LEU A 5 -12.88 -5.06 26.35
C LEU A 5 -13.76 -5.91 25.43
N SER A 6 -14.20 -5.30 24.31
CA SER A 6 -14.96 -6.02 23.29
C SER A 6 -14.15 -7.19 22.70
N PRO A 7 -14.75 -8.39 22.55
CA PRO A 7 -14.09 -9.51 21.89
C PRO A 7 -13.69 -9.21 20.45
N ASN A 8 -14.29 -8.23 19.79
CA ASN A 8 -13.92 -7.80 18.44
C ASN A 8 -12.47 -7.28 18.34
N LEU A 9 -11.89 -6.85 19.48
CA LEU A 9 -10.52 -6.33 19.53
C LEU A 9 -9.49 -7.38 19.97
N ALA A 10 -9.93 -8.58 20.36
CA ALA A 10 -9.06 -9.59 20.98
C ALA A 10 -7.93 -10.08 20.06
N GLN A 11 -8.13 -10.01 18.73
CA GLN A 11 -7.16 -10.46 17.72
C GLN A 11 -6.39 -9.30 17.08
N LEU A 12 -6.74 -8.03 17.39
CA LEU A 12 -6.06 -6.88 16.79
C LEU A 12 -4.68 -6.68 17.41
N LYS A 13 -3.68 -6.57 16.54
CA LYS A 13 -2.32 -6.20 16.90
C LYS A 13 -2.06 -4.74 16.51
N THR A 14 -1.24 -4.05 17.30
CA THR A 14 -0.71 -2.72 16.91
C THR A 14 0.15 -2.87 15.66
N SER A 15 0.15 -1.83 14.82
CA SER A 15 0.96 -1.83 13.60
C SER A 15 2.46 -1.75 13.93
N GLU A 16 3.20 -2.80 13.64
CA GLU A 16 4.65 -2.86 13.85
C GLU A 16 5.40 -1.77 13.07
N THR A 17 4.93 -1.45 11.86
CA THR A 17 5.51 -0.36 11.06
C THR A 17 5.41 0.99 11.76
N VAL A 18 4.29 1.26 12.44
CA VAL A 18 4.10 2.50 13.23
C VAL A 18 4.99 2.47 14.47
N ALA A 19 5.11 1.33 15.15
CA ALA A 19 5.92 1.20 16.35
C ALA A 19 7.40 1.49 16.06
N ILE A 20 7.96 0.97 14.96
CA ILE A 20 9.35 1.19 14.55
C ILE A 20 9.60 2.64 14.22
N SER A 21 8.74 3.27 13.42
CA SER A 21 8.89 4.69 13.08
C SER A 21 8.73 5.60 14.31
N THR A 22 7.88 5.23 15.27
CA THR A 22 7.76 5.95 16.55
C THR A 22 9.04 5.85 17.36
N GLU A 23 9.66 4.66 17.44
CA GLU A 23 10.93 4.47 18.15
C GLU A 23 12.07 5.22 17.46
N ALA A 24 12.16 5.19 16.14
CA ALA A 24 13.15 5.96 15.38
C ALA A 24 13.02 7.47 15.64
N LYS A 25 11.79 8.00 15.62
CA LYS A 25 11.51 9.41 15.94
C LYS A 25 11.88 9.75 17.37
N ARG A 26 11.59 8.87 18.34
CA ARG A 26 11.95 9.06 19.76
C ARG A 26 13.47 9.17 19.93
N ARG A 27 14.24 8.27 19.30
CA ARG A 27 15.71 8.29 19.37
C ARG A 27 16.28 9.53 18.70
N LYS A 28 15.77 9.91 17.53
CA LYS A 28 16.18 11.16 16.86
C LYS A 28 15.90 12.39 17.71
N ALA A 29 14.75 12.43 18.40
CA ALA A 29 14.42 13.51 19.35
C ALA A 29 15.34 13.53 20.59
N ALA A 30 15.92 12.38 20.95
CA ALA A 30 16.93 12.26 22.01
C ALA A 30 18.36 12.64 21.54
N GLY A 31 18.53 13.06 20.28
CA GLY A 31 19.82 13.46 19.69
C GLY A 31 20.64 12.31 19.11
N GLU A 32 20.06 11.11 18.99
CA GLU A 32 20.74 9.98 18.33
C GLU A 32 20.72 10.16 16.80
N ASP A 33 21.80 9.79 16.13
CA ASP A 33 21.91 9.81 14.68
C ASP A 33 21.21 8.57 14.08
N VAL A 34 19.90 8.70 13.82
CA VAL A 34 19.05 7.64 13.29
C VAL A 34 18.47 8.03 11.93
N LEU A 35 18.62 7.14 10.94
CA LEU A 35 18.02 7.24 9.62
C LEU A 35 16.79 6.29 9.55
N ASP A 36 15.60 6.87 9.34
CA ASP A 36 14.33 6.11 9.30
C ASP A 36 13.91 5.78 7.87
N LEU A 37 14.21 4.57 7.43
CA LEU A 37 13.79 3.99 6.17
C LEU A 37 12.62 2.99 6.36
N GLY A 38 11.94 3.05 7.50
CA GLY A 38 10.71 2.27 7.77
C GLY A 38 9.45 2.97 7.30
N VAL A 39 9.50 4.27 7.02
CA VAL A 39 8.33 5.11 6.69
C VAL A 39 7.72 4.73 5.34
N GLY A 40 6.40 4.63 5.31
CA GLY A 40 5.64 4.31 4.09
C GLY A 40 4.94 5.54 3.50
N GLU A 41 5.62 6.69 3.42
CA GLU A 41 5.06 7.91 2.83
C GLU A 41 6.09 8.63 1.95
N PRO A 42 5.66 9.37 0.90
CA PRO A 42 6.54 10.18 0.09
C PRO A 42 7.27 11.23 0.93
N ASP A 43 8.56 11.43 0.68
CA ASP A 43 9.38 12.48 1.29
C ASP A 43 9.20 13.86 0.64
N PHE A 44 8.35 13.94 -0.36
CA PHE A 44 7.99 15.17 -1.04
C PHE A 44 6.84 15.88 -0.33
N ALA A 45 6.86 17.22 -0.39
CA ALA A 45 5.70 18.00 0.01
C ALA A 45 4.55 17.82 -1.00
N THR A 46 3.31 17.97 -0.53
CA THR A 46 2.15 18.10 -1.42
C THR A 46 2.40 19.23 -2.44
N PRO A 47 2.14 19.04 -3.75
CA PRO A 47 2.31 20.09 -4.76
C PRO A 47 1.62 21.40 -4.36
N THR A 48 2.30 22.50 -4.53
CA THR A 48 1.84 23.84 -4.06
C THR A 48 0.42 24.16 -4.52
N MET A 49 0.11 23.92 -5.79
CA MET A 49 -1.22 24.20 -6.34
C MET A 49 -2.32 23.36 -5.68
N VAL A 50 -2.01 22.14 -5.27
CA VAL A 50 -2.94 21.29 -4.52
C VAL A 50 -3.14 21.81 -3.10
N ALA A 51 -2.07 22.23 -2.43
CA ALA A 51 -2.17 22.84 -1.10
C ALA A 51 -2.97 24.15 -1.12
N GLU A 52 -2.74 25.02 -2.11
CA GLU A 52 -3.48 26.27 -2.29
C GLU A 52 -4.97 26.03 -2.55
N ALA A 53 -5.34 25.01 -3.33
CA ALA A 53 -6.75 24.64 -3.53
C ALA A 53 -7.44 24.26 -2.21
N GLY A 54 -6.73 23.58 -1.30
CA GLY A 54 -7.23 23.28 0.03
C GLY A 54 -7.41 24.53 0.90
N ILE A 55 -6.46 25.45 0.86
CA ILE A 55 -6.51 26.73 1.57
C ILE A 55 -7.68 27.56 1.05
N GLU A 56 -7.86 27.65 -0.27
CA GLU A 56 -8.96 28.39 -0.88
C GLU A 56 -10.32 27.78 -0.53
N ALA A 57 -10.42 26.45 -0.46
CA ALA A 57 -11.64 25.78 0.00
C ALA A 57 -12.03 26.20 1.42
N ILE A 58 -11.05 26.37 2.32
CA ILE A 58 -11.28 26.87 3.68
C ILE A 58 -11.76 28.34 3.63
N ARG A 59 -11.10 29.19 2.86
CA ARG A 59 -11.47 30.62 2.68
C ARG A 59 -12.88 30.78 2.08
N ALA A 60 -13.24 29.88 1.17
CA ALA A 60 -14.56 29.85 0.53
C ALA A 60 -15.66 29.21 1.44
N GLY A 61 -15.34 28.86 2.68
CA GLY A 61 -16.32 28.30 3.62
C GLY A 61 -16.75 26.86 3.31
N LYS A 62 -15.95 26.10 2.54
CA LYS A 62 -16.18 24.67 2.24
C LYS A 62 -15.83 23.80 3.45
N THR A 63 -16.51 24.05 4.58
CA THR A 63 -16.18 23.43 5.90
C THR A 63 -17.37 22.75 6.56
N LYS A 64 -18.49 22.62 5.85
CA LYS A 64 -19.71 21.95 6.34
C LYS A 64 -19.69 20.47 5.93
N TYR A 65 -20.67 19.69 6.38
CA TYR A 65 -20.83 18.30 5.99
C TYR A 65 -20.92 18.15 4.47
N PRO A 66 -20.05 17.34 3.87
CA PRO A 66 -20.11 17.04 2.44
C PRO A 66 -21.16 15.97 2.13
N PRO A 67 -21.45 15.72 0.83
CA PRO A 67 -22.09 14.47 0.43
C PRO A 67 -21.30 13.27 0.94
N ASN A 68 -21.99 12.27 1.48
CA ASN A 68 -21.39 11.09 2.10
C ASN A 68 -20.43 10.34 1.15
N VAL A 69 -20.79 10.21 -0.13
CA VAL A 69 -19.96 9.57 -1.16
C VAL A 69 -18.82 10.48 -1.68
N GLY A 70 -18.68 11.70 -1.15
CA GLY A 70 -17.73 12.69 -1.59
C GLY A 70 -18.29 13.68 -2.62
N ILE A 71 -17.61 14.83 -2.75
CA ILE A 71 -18.02 15.88 -3.70
C ILE A 71 -17.90 15.39 -5.14
N ILE A 72 -18.86 15.82 -5.99
CA ILE A 72 -18.95 15.33 -7.37
C ILE A 72 -17.75 15.81 -8.21
N GLU A 73 -17.19 16.98 -7.89
CA GLU A 73 -16.01 17.53 -8.55
C GLU A 73 -14.81 16.59 -8.42
N LEU A 74 -14.56 16.05 -7.22
CA LEU A 74 -13.50 15.09 -6.98
C LEU A 74 -13.79 13.76 -7.67
N ARG A 75 -15.01 13.22 -7.54
CA ARG A 75 -15.38 11.94 -8.18
C ARG A 75 -15.23 12.03 -9.71
N ARG A 76 -15.62 13.14 -10.34
CA ARG A 76 -15.42 13.37 -11.77
C ARG A 76 -13.94 13.54 -12.14
N ALA A 77 -13.15 14.23 -11.33
CA ALA A 77 -11.71 14.37 -11.56
C ALA A 77 -11.01 13.00 -11.48
N MET A 78 -11.31 12.19 -10.44
CA MET A 78 -10.78 10.83 -10.32
C MET A 78 -11.21 9.94 -11.50
N ALA A 79 -12.48 10.00 -11.89
CA ALA A 79 -12.98 9.23 -13.03
C ALA A 79 -12.22 9.55 -14.33
N ARG A 80 -11.96 10.85 -14.61
CA ARG A 80 -11.16 11.26 -15.78
C ARG A 80 -9.72 10.74 -15.70
N THR A 81 -9.08 10.86 -14.55
CA THR A 81 -7.71 10.37 -14.34
C THR A 81 -7.62 8.86 -14.54
N LEU A 82 -8.53 8.09 -13.94
CA LEU A 82 -8.61 6.64 -14.09
C LEU A 82 -8.87 6.25 -15.55
N SER A 83 -9.80 6.94 -16.24
CA SER A 83 -10.07 6.74 -17.66
C SER A 83 -8.81 6.98 -18.52
N GLY A 84 -8.11 8.08 -18.30
CA GLY A 84 -6.86 8.41 -19.03
C GLY A 84 -5.76 7.36 -18.82
N MET A 85 -5.65 6.80 -17.62
CA MET A 85 -4.69 5.75 -17.31
C MET A 85 -5.08 4.35 -17.83
N SER A 86 -6.28 4.19 -18.38
CA SER A 86 -6.84 2.89 -18.80
C SER A 86 -7.31 2.93 -20.26
N GLY A 87 -6.49 3.52 -21.12
CA GLY A 87 -6.75 3.54 -22.58
C GLY A 87 -8.01 4.30 -22.99
N GLY A 88 -8.51 5.22 -22.14
CA GLY A 88 -9.72 6.01 -22.43
C GLY A 88 -11.04 5.29 -22.09
N ARG A 89 -10.99 4.17 -21.34
CA ARG A 89 -12.21 3.52 -20.82
C ARG A 89 -13.06 4.53 -20.04
N THR A 90 -14.35 4.54 -20.27
CA THR A 90 -15.27 5.35 -19.48
C THR A 90 -15.35 4.83 -18.04
N VAL A 91 -15.00 5.68 -17.08
CA VAL A 91 -15.15 5.42 -15.64
C VAL A 91 -16.32 6.24 -15.12
N ASP A 92 -17.36 5.56 -14.61
CA ASP A 92 -18.56 6.21 -14.09
C ASP A 92 -18.26 6.82 -12.69
N PRO A 93 -18.37 8.15 -12.51
CA PRO A 93 -18.18 8.79 -11.22
C PRO A 93 -19.22 8.37 -10.16
N GLU A 94 -20.39 7.85 -10.54
CA GLU A 94 -21.37 7.35 -9.58
C GLU A 94 -20.94 6.02 -8.93
N ARG A 95 -20.04 5.30 -9.56
CA ARG A 95 -19.40 4.08 -9.01
C ARG A 95 -18.17 4.39 -8.12
N LEU A 96 -17.90 5.68 -7.83
CA LEU A 96 -16.83 6.11 -6.93
C LEU A 96 -17.38 6.58 -5.59
N ILE A 97 -16.78 6.10 -4.50
CA ILE A 97 -16.98 6.61 -3.14
C ILE A 97 -15.65 7.09 -2.56
N VAL A 98 -15.63 8.32 -2.03
CA VAL A 98 -14.48 8.94 -1.38
C VAL A 98 -14.54 8.69 0.13
N SER A 99 -13.40 8.36 0.72
CA SER A 99 -13.29 8.03 2.16
C SER A 99 -12.07 8.73 2.79
N ASN A 100 -11.93 8.68 4.12
CA ASN A 100 -10.79 9.25 4.84
C ASN A 100 -9.51 8.42 4.67
N GLY A 101 -8.99 8.44 3.44
CA GLY A 101 -7.86 7.66 2.94
C GLY A 101 -8.27 6.25 2.52
N SER A 102 -7.44 5.65 1.65
CA SER A 102 -7.67 4.31 1.07
C SER A 102 -7.82 3.20 2.12
N LYS A 103 -7.26 3.38 3.33
CA LYS A 103 -7.46 2.44 4.44
C LYS A 103 -8.94 2.36 4.85
N GLN A 104 -9.66 3.49 4.91
CA GLN A 104 -11.09 3.47 5.19
C GLN A 104 -11.87 2.92 3.99
N SER A 105 -11.48 3.23 2.75
CA SER A 105 -12.11 2.64 1.57
C SER A 105 -12.03 1.12 1.60
N LEU A 106 -10.85 0.58 1.92
CA LEU A 106 -10.62 -0.86 2.06
C LEU A 106 -11.44 -1.46 3.21
N PHE A 107 -11.45 -0.79 4.39
CA PHE A 107 -12.27 -1.23 5.53
C PHE A 107 -13.75 -1.27 5.16
N ASN A 108 -14.27 -0.20 4.55
CA ASN A 108 -15.67 -0.12 4.13
C ASN A 108 -16.01 -1.23 3.12
N ALA A 109 -15.14 -1.49 2.14
CA ALA A 109 -15.32 -2.57 1.17
C ALA A 109 -15.36 -3.95 1.85
N CYS A 110 -14.36 -4.27 2.66
CA CYS A 110 -14.30 -5.54 3.38
C CYS A 110 -15.52 -5.72 4.31
N PHE A 111 -15.90 -4.68 5.05
CA PHE A 111 -17.03 -4.75 5.98
C PHE A 111 -18.38 -4.88 5.28
N SER A 112 -18.49 -4.37 4.05
CA SER A 112 -19.71 -4.50 3.23
C SER A 112 -19.83 -5.85 2.53
N LEU A 113 -18.68 -6.55 2.31
CA LEU A 113 -18.65 -7.75 1.48
C LEU A 113 -18.43 -9.05 2.25
N PHE A 114 -17.80 -8.98 3.45
CA PHE A 114 -17.36 -10.17 4.20
C PHE A 114 -17.89 -10.15 5.63
N GLY A 115 -18.11 -11.35 6.18
CA GLY A 115 -18.61 -11.52 7.53
C GLY A 115 -18.22 -12.87 8.14
N ARG A 116 -18.90 -13.23 9.23
CA ARG A 116 -18.67 -14.51 9.92
C ARG A 116 -18.95 -15.70 9.01
N GLY A 117 -18.02 -16.64 8.96
CA GLY A 117 -18.10 -17.83 8.13
C GLY A 117 -17.44 -17.67 6.77
N ASP A 118 -17.05 -16.44 6.39
CA ASP A 118 -16.30 -16.19 5.17
C ASP A 118 -14.79 -16.26 5.41
N SER A 119 -14.04 -16.67 4.40
CA SER A 119 -12.60 -16.53 4.33
C SER A 119 -12.18 -15.59 3.19
N VAL A 120 -11.06 -14.88 3.38
CA VAL A 120 -10.50 -13.95 2.41
C VAL A 120 -9.05 -14.30 2.16
N LEU A 121 -8.71 -14.63 0.92
CA LEU A 121 -7.36 -14.92 0.50
C LEU A 121 -6.54 -13.62 0.41
N ILE A 122 -5.33 -13.65 0.92
CA ILE A 122 -4.40 -12.51 0.92
C ILE A 122 -3.02 -13.02 0.51
N PRO A 123 -2.50 -12.68 -0.70
CA PRO A 123 -1.11 -12.93 -1.05
C PRO A 123 -0.14 -12.39 0.00
N SER A 124 0.82 -13.21 0.42
CA SER A 124 1.82 -12.86 1.44
C SER A 124 3.22 -12.94 0.82
N PRO A 125 4.12 -11.99 1.12
CA PRO A 125 4.01 -10.94 2.13
C PRO A 125 2.98 -9.87 1.77
N ALA A 126 2.27 -9.37 2.79
CA ALA A 126 1.15 -8.47 2.63
C ALA A 126 1.22 -7.25 3.55
N TRP A 127 0.64 -6.14 3.14
CA TRP A 127 0.49 -4.98 4.03
C TRP A 127 -0.23 -5.39 5.32
N VAL A 128 0.40 -5.07 6.44
CA VAL A 128 -0.01 -5.45 7.81
C VAL A 128 -1.49 -5.21 8.13
N SER A 129 -2.15 -4.27 7.44
CA SER A 129 -3.54 -3.94 7.71
C SER A 129 -4.56 -4.86 7.04
N TYR A 130 -4.22 -5.60 5.99
CA TYR A 130 -5.20 -6.45 5.30
C TYR A 130 -5.76 -7.54 6.23
N PRO A 131 -4.94 -8.38 6.89
CA PRO A 131 -5.47 -9.38 7.81
C PRO A 131 -6.26 -8.78 8.97
N GLN A 132 -5.82 -7.63 9.50
CA GLN A 132 -6.49 -6.97 10.61
C GLN A 132 -7.87 -6.43 10.21
N ILE A 133 -7.98 -5.84 9.00
CA ILE A 133 -9.26 -5.35 8.47
C ILE A 133 -10.23 -6.52 8.25
N VAL A 134 -9.75 -7.63 7.68
CA VAL A 134 -10.57 -8.84 7.49
C VAL A 134 -11.05 -9.37 8.85
N HIS A 135 -10.19 -9.49 9.86
CA HIS A 135 -10.60 -9.87 11.21
C HIS A 135 -11.70 -8.98 11.79
N LEU A 136 -11.63 -7.67 11.55
CA LEU A 136 -12.65 -6.73 12.04
C LEU A 136 -14.03 -6.96 11.45
N THR A 137 -14.14 -7.56 10.27
CA THR A 137 -15.43 -7.95 9.66
C THR A 137 -16.03 -9.21 10.29
N GLY A 138 -15.21 -9.97 11.02
CA GLY A 138 -15.55 -11.30 11.52
C GLY A 138 -15.19 -12.44 10.56
N ALA A 139 -14.68 -12.13 9.37
CA ALA A 139 -14.15 -13.11 8.42
C ALA A 139 -12.74 -13.58 8.80
N ALA A 140 -12.31 -14.71 8.22
CA ALA A 140 -10.99 -15.29 8.43
C ALA A 140 -10.02 -14.88 7.29
N PRO A 141 -8.88 -14.20 7.58
CA PRO A 141 -7.83 -14.00 6.59
C PRO A 141 -7.05 -15.28 6.36
N VAL A 142 -6.82 -15.65 5.11
CA VAL A 142 -6.01 -16.80 4.69
C VAL A 142 -4.82 -16.27 3.90
N LEU A 143 -3.62 -16.36 4.49
CA LEU A 143 -2.40 -15.90 3.83
C LEU A 143 -1.94 -16.97 2.82
N VAL A 144 -1.74 -16.54 1.58
CA VAL A 144 -1.24 -17.37 0.48
C VAL A 144 0.20 -16.95 0.20
N ALA A 145 1.16 -17.82 0.50
CA ALA A 145 2.58 -17.50 0.31
C ALA A 145 2.89 -17.29 -1.18
N GLY A 146 3.55 -16.17 -1.49
CA GLY A 146 4.06 -15.89 -2.82
C GLY A 146 5.34 -16.66 -3.11
N ASP A 147 5.63 -16.84 -4.40
CA ASP A 147 6.82 -17.52 -4.87
C ASP A 147 8.01 -16.54 -4.96
N PRO A 148 9.12 -16.78 -4.25
CA PRO A 148 10.32 -15.96 -4.33
C PRO A 148 10.87 -15.83 -5.76
N GLU A 149 10.86 -16.91 -6.55
CA GLU A 149 11.34 -16.91 -7.94
C GLU A 149 10.45 -16.03 -8.83
N TRP A 150 9.25 -15.71 -8.39
CA TRP A 150 8.29 -14.89 -9.12
C TRP A 150 8.00 -13.53 -8.45
N GLY A 151 8.97 -13.02 -7.68
CA GLY A 151 8.87 -11.73 -6.98
C GLY A 151 7.86 -11.74 -5.84
N LEU A 152 7.67 -12.89 -5.19
CA LEU A 152 6.70 -13.11 -4.11
C LEU A 152 5.25 -12.83 -4.53
N LYS A 153 4.93 -12.96 -5.82
CA LYS A 153 3.57 -12.96 -6.33
C LYS A 153 2.93 -14.35 -6.17
N VAL A 154 1.61 -14.41 -6.24
CA VAL A 154 0.84 -15.66 -6.27
C VAL A 154 0.28 -15.91 -7.66
N SER A 155 0.21 -17.16 -8.07
CA SER A 155 -0.45 -17.60 -9.29
C SER A 155 -1.90 -18.03 -9.02
N VAL A 156 -2.68 -18.22 -10.08
CA VAL A 156 -4.02 -18.83 -10.01
C VAL A 156 -3.96 -20.22 -9.35
N ALA A 157 -2.91 -21.01 -9.64
CA ALA A 157 -2.74 -22.33 -9.03
C ALA A 157 -2.51 -22.25 -7.51
N ASP A 158 -1.81 -21.21 -7.03
CA ASP A 158 -1.63 -20.97 -5.60
C ASP A 158 -2.95 -20.61 -4.93
N LEU A 159 -3.73 -19.76 -5.55
CA LEU A 159 -5.06 -19.36 -5.07
C LEU A 159 -6.00 -20.56 -5.01
N GLU A 160 -6.04 -21.39 -6.06
CA GLU A 160 -6.90 -22.57 -6.11
C GLU A 160 -6.56 -23.59 -5.01
N ARG A 161 -5.27 -23.78 -4.69
CA ARG A 161 -4.87 -24.68 -3.59
C ARG A 161 -5.34 -24.23 -2.19
N HIS A 162 -5.59 -22.92 -2.03
CA HIS A 162 -6.03 -22.35 -0.75
C HIS A 162 -7.53 -22.05 -0.70
N ARG A 163 -8.22 -22.18 -1.82
CA ARG A 163 -9.66 -21.96 -1.91
C ARG A 163 -10.44 -23.11 -1.27
N ASP A 164 -11.48 -22.77 -0.53
CA ASP A 164 -12.45 -23.72 -0.01
C ASP A 164 -13.89 -23.16 -0.15
N ALA A 165 -14.86 -23.86 0.41
CA ALA A 165 -16.28 -23.48 0.35
C ALA A 165 -16.59 -22.16 1.10
N THR A 166 -15.73 -21.72 1.99
CA THR A 166 -15.88 -20.47 2.77
C THR A 166 -15.23 -19.28 2.08
N THR A 167 -14.44 -19.50 1.03
CA THR A 167 -13.70 -18.43 0.35
C THR A 167 -14.64 -17.50 -0.40
N ARG A 168 -14.73 -16.24 0.05
CA ARG A 168 -15.60 -15.20 -0.50
C ARG A 168 -14.85 -14.01 -1.07
N GLY A 169 -13.56 -13.83 -0.69
CA GLY A 169 -12.78 -12.69 -1.11
C GLY A 169 -11.33 -13.00 -1.42
N LEU A 170 -10.73 -12.14 -2.24
CA LEU A 170 -9.31 -12.04 -2.51
C LEU A 170 -8.91 -10.57 -2.46
N ILE A 171 -7.86 -10.25 -1.71
CA ILE A 171 -7.27 -8.90 -1.67
C ILE A 171 -5.89 -8.96 -2.30
N ILE A 172 -5.67 -8.23 -3.40
CA ILE A 172 -4.34 -8.08 -4.03
C ILE A 172 -3.87 -6.63 -3.92
N CYS A 173 -2.55 -6.43 -3.95
CA CYS A 173 -1.93 -5.10 -3.98
C CYS A 173 -0.96 -5.03 -5.15
N THR A 174 -1.16 -4.07 -6.06
CA THR A 174 -0.29 -3.89 -7.23
C THR A 174 -0.23 -2.41 -7.65
N PRO A 175 0.95 -1.82 -7.65
CA PRO A 175 2.27 -2.28 -7.11
C PRO A 175 2.21 -2.60 -5.62
N CYS A 176 2.98 -3.60 -5.18
CA CYS A 176 2.85 -4.21 -3.86
C CYS A 176 3.67 -3.48 -2.77
N ASN A 177 3.08 -3.30 -1.61
CA ASN A 177 3.77 -3.08 -0.35
C ASN A 177 3.72 -4.41 0.45
N PRO A 178 4.86 -5.09 0.72
CA PRO A 178 6.22 -4.53 0.88
C PRO A 178 7.17 -4.73 -0.30
N THR A 179 6.84 -5.52 -1.32
CA THR A 179 7.82 -6.09 -2.25
C THR A 179 8.21 -5.16 -3.42
N GLY A 180 7.36 -4.19 -3.77
CA GLY A 180 7.51 -3.43 -5.00
C GLY A 180 7.16 -4.23 -6.28
N ALA A 181 6.76 -5.49 -6.14
CA ALA A 181 6.33 -6.32 -7.27
C ALA A 181 5.07 -5.75 -7.93
N VAL A 182 4.95 -5.98 -9.24
CA VAL A 182 3.81 -5.55 -10.05
C VAL A 182 3.27 -6.75 -10.81
N TYR A 183 1.96 -6.97 -10.72
CA TYR A 183 1.31 -7.94 -11.59
C TYR A 183 1.21 -7.39 -13.01
N THR A 184 1.54 -8.21 -14.00
CA THR A 184 1.32 -7.88 -15.40
C THR A 184 -0.17 -7.89 -15.76
N GLY A 185 -0.56 -7.26 -16.88
CA GLY A 185 -1.93 -7.30 -17.35
C GLY A 185 -2.50 -8.73 -17.50
N PRO A 186 -1.78 -9.65 -18.16
CA PRO A 186 -2.20 -11.05 -18.26
C PRO A 186 -2.36 -11.77 -16.92
N GLU A 187 -1.46 -11.52 -15.95
CA GLU A 187 -1.55 -12.10 -14.59
C GLU A 187 -2.80 -11.60 -13.85
N LEU A 188 -3.05 -10.27 -13.91
CA LEU A 188 -4.26 -9.67 -13.30
C LEU A 188 -5.52 -10.22 -13.94
N ALA A 189 -5.58 -10.31 -15.27
CA ALA A 189 -6.73 -10.85 -15.99
C ALA A 189 -6.98 -12.32 -15.62
N ALA A 190 -5.93 -13.13 -15.50
CA ALA A 190 -6.05 -14.54 -15.10
C ALA A 190 -6.63 -14.67 -13.67
N ILE A 191 -6.12 -13.87 -12.72
CA ILE A 191 -6.62 -13.83 -11.34
C ILE A 191 -8.08 -13.35 -11.31
N ALA A 192 -8.41 -12.30 -12.04
CA ALA A 192 -9.75 -11.73 -12.09
C ALA A 192 -10.78 -12.70 -12.69
N ASN A 193 -10.43 -13.40 -13.76
CA ASN A 193 -11.26 -14.43 -14.36
C ASN A 193 -11.49 -15.59 -13.41
N TRP A 194 -10.43 -16.10 -12.77
CA TRP A 194 -10.52 -17.15 -11.76
C TRP A 194 -11.47 -16.74 -10.60
N ALA A 195 -11.30 -15.52 -10.08
CA ALA A 195 -12.18 -15.01 -9.03
C ALA A 195 -13.64 -14.95 -9.49
N GLY A 196 -13.88 -14.53 -10.74
CA GLY A 196 -15.21 -14.49 -11.34
C GLY A 196 -15.85 -15.88 -11.49
N GLU A 197 -15.11 -16.88 -11.95
CA GLU A 197 -15.55 -18.28 -12.10
C GLU A 197 -15.97 -18.89 -10.76
N HIS A 198 -15.34 -18.48 -9.68
CA HIS A 198 -15.61 -18.99 -8.33
C HIS A 198 -16.51 -18.09 -7.47
N ASN A 199 -17.08 -17.02 -8.02
CA ASN A 199 -17.89 -16.03 -7.31
C ASN A 199 -17.18 -15.42 -6.10
N ILE A 200 -15.88 -15.15 -6.23
CA ILE A 200 -15.03 -14.52 -5.23
C ILE A 200 -14.93 -13.02 -5.54
N TRP A 201 -15.19 -12.17 -4.55
CA TRP A 201 -14.96 -10.73 -4.67
C TRP A 201 -13.48 -10.42 -4.75
N LEU A 202 -13.06 -9.69 -5.79
CA LEU A 202 -11.70 -9.24 -5.94
C LEU A 202 -11.57 -7.78 -5.49
N ILE A 203 -10.78 -7.54 -4.44
CA ILE A 203 -10.37 -6.19 -4.01
C ILE A 203 -8.94 -5.96 -4.49
N SER A 204 -8.76 -5.00 -5.41
CA SER A 204 -7.45 -4.58 -5.91
C SER A 204 -7.04 -3.27 -5.26
N ASP A 205 -6.00 -3.30 -4.42
CA ASP A 205 -5.40 -2.08 -3.86
C ASP A 205 -4.36 -1.53 -4.83
N GLU A 206 -4.75 -0.48 -5.56
CA GLU A 206 -3.96 0.16 -6.61
C GLU A 206 -3.44 1.54 -6.18
N ILE A 207 -3.25 1.76 -4.86
CA ILE A 207 -2.79 3.04 -4.31
C ILE A 207 -1.45 3.51 -4.88
N TYR A 208 -0.62 2.58 -5.37
CA TYR A 208 0.69 2.86 -5.98
C TYR A 208 0.65 2.85 -7.52
N ARG A 209 -0.51 2.75 -8.19
CA ARG A 209 -0.64 2.59 -9.65
C ARG A 209 0.20 3.57 -10.45
N ARG A 210 0.30 4.85 -10.02
CA ARG A 210 1.13 5.87 -10.68
C ARG A 210 2.63 5.79 -10.34
N ILE A 211 3.00 5.09 -9.27
CA ILE A 211 4.41 4.89 -8.91
C ILE A 211 4.85 3.56 -9.50
N HIS A 212 5.09 3.57 -10.79
CA HIS A 212 5.48 2.43 -11.60
C HIS A 212 6.72 2.78 -12.43
N TYR A 213 7.65 1.85 -12.55
CA TYR A 213 8.94 2.07 -13.19
C TYR A 213 9.01 1.55 -14.62
N GLY A 214 7.93 0.97 -15.14
CA GLY A 214 7.75 0.63 -16.54
C GLY A 214 7.25 1.82 -17.39
N ALA A 215 6.71 1.53 -18.57
CA ALA A 215 6.06 2.51 -19.41
C ALA A 215 4.63 2.80 -18.91
N GLY A 216 4.37 4.04 -18.52
CA GLY A 216 3.06 4.49 -18.04
C GLY A 216 2.67 3.96 -16.64
N PRO A 217 1.39 4.02 -16.28
CA PRO A 217 0.89 3.51 -15.01
C PRO A 217 0.98 1.98 -14.94
N ALA A 218 0.97 1.43 -13.72
CA ALA A 218 0.92 -0.02 -13.54
C ALA A 218 -0.39 -0.60 -14.10
N PRO A 219 -0.40 -1.87 -14.55
CA PRO A 219 -1.62 -2.57 -14.94
C PRO A 219 -2.68 -2.54 -13.84
N SER A 220 -3.94 -2.55 -14.22
CA SER A 220 -5.09 -2.35 -13.36
C SER A 220 -6.26 -3.22 -13.76
N LEU A 221 -7.19 -3.45 -12.84
CA LEU A 221 -8.47 -4.07 -13.20
C LEU A 221 -9.29 -3.21 -14.18
N PHE A 222 -9.03 -1.90 -14.28
CA PHE A 222 -9.62 -1.06 -15.32
C PHE A 222 -9.16 -1.42 -16.74
N ASP A 223 -8.10 -2.21 -16.89
CA ASP A 223 -7.59 -2.68 -18.18
C ASP A 223 -8.22 -4.04 -18.58
N CYS A 224 -9.03 -4.65 -17.69
CA CYS A 224 -9.78 -5.88 -17.91
C CYS A 224 -11.19 -5.60 -18.47
N ASP A 225 -11.96 -6.65 -18.77
CA ASP A 225 -13.34 -6.55 -19.25
C ASP A 225 -14.28 -5.95 -18.19
N ASP A 226 -15.42 -5.39 -18.63
CA ASP A 226 -16.41 -4.78 -17.73
C ASP A 226 -16.96 -5.77 -16.71
N SER A 227 -17.14 -7.04 -17.10
CA SER A 227 -17.57 -8.11 -16.20
C SER A 227 -16.66 -8.34 -15.00
N VAL A 228 -15.37 -8.00 -15.10
CA VAL A 228 -14.41 -8.01 -13.98
C VAL A 228 -14.75 -6.87 -13.03
N LEU A 229 -14.97 -5.66 -13.53
CA LEU A 229 -15.29 -4.48 -12.70
C LEU A 229 -16.65 -4.61 -12.00
N ASP A 230 -17.58 -5.44 -12.53
CA ASP A 230 -18.87 -5.71 -11.91
C ASP A 230 -18.79 -6.70 -10.74
N ARG A 231 -17.61 -7.26 -10.48
CA ARG A 231 -17.34 -8.18 -9.36
C ARG A 231 -16.09 -7.80 -8.56
N SER A 232 -15.64 -6.56 -8.72
CA SER A 232 -14.40 -6.10 -8.10
C SER A 232 -14.59 -4.78 -7.39
N VAL A 233 -13.68 -4.52 -6.45
CA VAL A 233 -13.49 -3.21 -5.83
C VAL A 233 -12.06 -2.76 -6.09
N VAL A 234 -11.88 -1.63 -6.76
CA VAL A 234 -10.57 -1.01 -6.95
C VAL A 234 -10.38 0.08 -5.91
N ILE A 235 -9.37 -0.07 -5.06
CA ILE A 235 -8.99 0.93 -4.06
C ILE A 235 -7.95 1.85 -4.67
N TYR A 236 -8.20 3.16 -4.57
CA TYR A 236 -7.34 4.19 -5.11
C TYR A 236 -7.26 5.40 -4.15
N GLY A 237 -6.40 6.38 -4.44
CA GLY A 237 -6.36 7.58 -3.61
C GLY A 237 -5.19 8.51 -3.85
N ALA A 238 -5.19 9.64 -3.13
CA ALA A 238 -4.23 10.72 -3.29
C ALA A 238 -2.93 10.53 -2.49
N SER A 239 -2.91 9.63 -1.51
CA SER A 239 -1.86 9.56 -0.48
C SER A 239 -0.46 9.41 -1.04
N LYS A 240 -0.25 8.60 -2.10
CA LYS A 240 1.09 8.21 -2.56
C LYS A 240 1.55 9.02 -3.76
N ALA A 241 0.82 8.95 -4.87
CA ALA A 241 1.21 9.64 -6.10
C ALA A 241 1.22 11.18 -5.99
N TYR A 242 0.42 11.73 -5.08
CA TYR A 242 0.29 13.18 -4.91
C TYR A 242 0.89 13.71 -3.60
N ALA A 243 1.66 12.88 -2.87
CA ALA A 243 2.26 13.24 -1.57
C ALA A 243 1.22 13.83 -0.58
N MET A 244 0.05 13.18 -0.48
CA MET A 244 -1.09 13.66 0.31
C MET A 244 -1.44 12.71 1.46
N THR A 245 -0.47 12.10 2.12
CA THR A 245 -0.72 11.11 3.19
C THR A 245 -1.52 11.71 4.34
N GLY A 246 -1.18 12.93 4.78
CA GLY A 246 -1.83 13.66 5.88
C GLY A 246 -3.22 14.23 5.53
N TRP A 247 -3.55 14.40 4.26
CA TRP A 247 -4.84 14.92 3.81
C TRP A 247 -5.98 13.91 3.94
N ARG A 248 -5.66 12.62 4.03
CA ARG A 248 -6.62 11.53 4.25
C ARG A 248 -7.70 11.44 3.18
N ILE A 249 -7.33 11.39 1.91
CA ILE A 249 -8.24 11.19 0.76
C ILE A 249 -7.91 9.88 0.06
N GLY A 250 -8.90 8.98 0.04
CA GLY A 250 -8.92 7.74 -0.73
C GLY A 250 -10.28 7.54 -1.38
N ALA A 251 -10.36 6.56 -2.26
CA ALA A 251 -11.60 6.19 -2.92
C ALA A 251 -11.65 4.69 -3.20
N ALA A 252 -12.88 4.19 -3.38
CA ALA A 252 -13.14 2.89 -3.99
C ALA A 252 -14.00 3.10 -5.23
N TYR A 253 -13.68 2.36 -6.31
CA TYR A 253 -14.55 2.14 -7.45
C TYR A 253 -15.14 0.73 -7.34
N ALA A 254 -16.45 0.61 -7.42
CA ALA A 254 -17.14 -0.67 -7.24
C ALA A 254 -18.50 -0.68 -7.99
N PRO A 255 -19.20 -1.82 -8.08
CA PRO A 255 -20.61 -1.86 -8.47
C PRO A 255 -21.46 -0.92 -7.61
N LEU A 256 -22.49 -0.34 -8.21
CA LEU A 256 -23.30 0.70 -7.54
C LEU A 256 -23.91 0.20 -6.21
N GLU A 257 -24.34 -1.04 -6.17
CA GLU A 257 -24.87 -1.66 -4.94
C GLU A 257 -23.83 -1.75 -3.81
N VAL A 258 -22.56 -2.03 -4.16
CA VAL A 258 -21.44 -2.03 -3.20
C VAL A 258 -21.14 -0.61 -2.73
N VAL A 259 -21.12 0.36 -3.65
CA VAL A 259 -20.97 1.79 -3.30
C VAL A 259 -22.07 2.23 -2.33
N GLN A 260 -23.32 1.82 -2.57
CA GLN A 260 -24.45 2.14 -1.67
C GLN A 260 -24.27 1.50 -0.29
N ALA A 261 -23.83 0.25 -0.20
CA ALA A 261 -23.55 -0.43 1.06
C ALA A 261 -22.40 0.26 1.83
N MET A 262 -21.29 0.58 1.13
CA MET A 262 -20.18 1.34 1.70
C MET A 262 -20.61 2.74 2.18
N ALA A 263 -21.48 3.42 1.42
CA ALA A 263 -22.00 4.72 1.79
C ALA A 263 -22.90 4.64 3.03
N ALA A 264 -23.73 3.61 3.14
CA ALA A 264 -24.53 3.38 4.34
C ALA A 264 -23.64 3.18 5.57
N LEU A 265 -22.60 2.33 5.48
CA LEU A 265 -21.61 2.15 6.56
C LEU A 265 -20.90 3.48 6.89
N GLN A 266 -20.44 4.21 5.87
CA GLN A 266 -19.73 5.48 6.04
C GLN A 266 -20.61 6.55 6.73
N SER A 267 -21.92 6.56 6.48
CA SER A 267 -22.86 7.51 7.10
C SER A 267 -22.93 7.36 8.63
N HIS A 268 -22.69 6.15 9.13
CA HIS A 268 -22.74 5.83 10.56
C HIS A 268 -21.35 5.79 11.23
N THR A 269 -20.27 6.02 10.48
CA THR A 269 -18.90 6.03 11.01
C THR A 269 -18.30 7.44 10.94
N THR A 270 -17.95 7.92 9.76
CA THR A 270 -17.25 9.19 9.56
C THR A 270 -18.09 10.27 8.87
N THR A 271 -19.31 9.93 8.47
CA THR A 271 -20.23 10.78 7.68
C THR A 271 -19.71 11.08 6.26
N GLY A 272 -18.40 11.29 6.10
CA GLY A 272 -17.74 11.59 4.84
C GLY A 272 -16.30 12.02 5.05
N ALA A 273 -15.58 12.26 3.98
CA ALA A 273 -14.21 12.75 4.02
C ALA A 273 -14.15 14.26 4.28
N ASN A 274 -12.98 14.74 4.75
CA ASN A 274 -12.74 16.16 5.01
C ASN A 274 -12.96 17.01 3.75
N GLN A 275 -13.84 18.01 3.82
CA GLN A 275 -14.26 18.77 2.64
C GLN A 275 -13.12 19.59 2.03
N PRO A 276 -12.34 20.41 2.77
CA PRO A 276 -11.17 21.10 2.20
C PRO A 276 -10.18 20.14 1.54
N ALA A 277 -9.94 18.97 2.14
CA ALA A 277 -9.05 17.96 1.57
C ALA A 277 -9.60 17.36 0.26
N MET A 278 -10.91 17.23 0.13
CA MET A 278 -11.52 16.78 -1.13
C MET A 278 -11.36 17.81 -2.26
N TRP A 279 -11.43 19.10 -1.96
CA TRP A 279 -11.17 20.15 -2.95
C TRP A 279 -9.70 20.18 -3.37
N ALA A 280 -8.76 20.04 -2.42
CA ALA A 280 -7.35 19.86 -2.73
C ALA A 280 -7.12 18.63 -3.63
N ALA A 281 -7.76 17.50 -3.30
CA ALA A 281 -7.66 16.29 -4.12
C ALA A 281 -8.33 16.45 -5.50
N ALA A 282 -9.43 17.22 -5.62
CA ALA A 282 -10.03 17.52 -6.91
C ALA A 282 -9.06 18.28 -7.83
N GLU A 283 -8.25 19.18 -7.26
CA GLU A 283 -7.16 19.84 -7.98
C GLU A 283 -6.06 18.85 -8.35
N ALA A 284 -5.66 17.98 -7.42
CA ALA A 284 -4.63 16.95 -7.63
C ALA A 284 -4.96 16.03 -8.82
N PHE A 285 -6.21 15.58 -8.93
CA PHE A 285 -6.67 14.70 -10.00
C PHE A 285 -7.12 15.45 -11.26
N GLY A 286 -7.50 16.74 -11.14
CA GLY A 286 -8.12 17.48 -12.22
C GLY A 286 -7.16 18.36 -13.02
N ASN A 287 -6.03 18.74 -12.46
CA ASN A 287 -5.10 19.68 -13.07
C ASN A 287 -3.89 18.96 -13.69
N PRO A 288 -3.73 18.98 -15.02
CA PRO A 288 -2.59 18.34 -15.69
C PRO A 288 -1.21 18.86 -15.26
N ALA A 289 -1.12 20.10 -14.73
CA ALA A 289 0.13 20.62 -14.21
C ALA A 289 0.62 19.85 -12.97
N VAL A 290 -0.27 19.24 -12.20
CA VAL A 290 0.09 18.35 -11.08
C VAL A 290 0.73 17.06 -11.58
N ASP A 291 0.37 16.58 -12.75
CA ASP A 291 0.96 15.38 -13.34
C ASP A 291 2.47 15.54 -13.55
N VAL A 292 2.94 16.74 -13.90
CA VAL A 292 4.37 17.05 -14.04
C VAL A 292 5.11 16.87 -12.71
N GLU A 293 4.50 17.29 -11.59
CA GLU A 293 5.10 17.09 -10.26
C GLU A 293 5.10 15.61 -9.86
N VAL A 294 4.04 14.87 -10.18
CA VAL A 294 3.98 13.42 -9.95
C VAL A 294 5.07 12.71 -10.74
N ASP A 295 5.23 13.04 -12.02
CA ASP A 295 6.26 12.42 -12.87
C ASP A 295 7.68 12.72 -12.36
N ARG A 296 7.91 13.92 -11.84
CA ARG A 296 9.17 14.29 -11.17
C ARG A 296 9.44 13.42 -9.93
N MET A 297 8.42 13.22 -9.08
CA MET A 297 8.53 12.34 -7.91
C MET A 297 8.81 10.88 -8.31
N VAL A 298 8.09 10.37 -9.31
CA VAL A 298 8.28 8.99 -9.82
C VAL A 298 9.68 8.82 -10.40
N ALA A 299 10.20 9.82 -11.13
CA ALA A 299 11.57 9.80 -11.65
C ALA A 299 12.61 9.78 -10.53
N ALA A 300 12.39 10.50 -9.41
CA ALA A 300 13.26 10.44 -8.25
C ALA A 300 13.23 9.06 -7.58
N PHE A 301 12.03 8.48 -7.36
CA PHE A 301 11.91 7.12 -6.84
C PHE A 301 12.59 6.08 -7.74
N ARG A 302 12.48 6.21 -9.07
CA ARG A 302 13.18 5.33 -10.01
C ARG A 302 14.70 5.40 -9.83
N ARG A 303 15.30 6.61 -9.77
CA ARG A 303 16.74 6.77 -9.55
C ARG A 303 17.20 6.15 -8.23
N ARG A 304 16.43 6.36 -7.15
CA ARG A 304 16.73 5.79 -5.83
C ARG A 304 16.63 4.26 -5.83
N ARG A 305 15.63 3.70 -6.53
CA ARG A 305 15.50 2.27 -6.75
C ARG A 305 16.72 1.72 -7.49
N ASP A 306 17.09 2.35 -8.62
CA ASP A 306 18.21 1.91 -9.45
C ASP A 306 19.53 1.95 -8.66
N TYR A 307 19.73 3.01 -7.87
CA TYR A 307 20.86 3.11 -6.95
C TYR A 307 20.91 1.95 -5.94
N LEU A 308 19.79 1.65 -5.27
CA LEU A 308 19.76 0.56 -4.29
C LEU A 308 19.98 -0.80 -4.93
N VAL A 309 19.35 -1.08 -6.08
CA VAL A 309 19.53 -2.34 -6.81
C VAL A 309 21.00 -2.55 -7.15
N ALA A 310 21.67 -1.52 -7.69
CA ALA A 310 23.11 -1.58 -8.00
C ALA A 310 23.94 -1.84 -6.72
N ARG A 311 23.64 -1.17 -5.61
CA ARG A 311 24.35 -1.37 -4.33
C ARG A 311 24.19 -2.79 -3.79
N PHE A 312 23.00 -3.38 -3.86
CA PHE A 312 22.79 -4.79 -3.45
C PHE A 312 23.55 -5.75 -4.34
N GLN A 313 23.53 -5.55 -5.67
CA GLN A 313 24.24 -6.40 -6.64
C GLN A 313 25.75 -6.35 -6.46
N ASP A 314 26.31 -5.16 -6.22
CA ASP A 314 27.77 -4.97 -6.13
C ASP A 314 28.34 -5.34 -4.75
N GLN A 315 27.64 -5.01 -3.66
CA GLN A 315 28.19 -5.07 -2.29
C GLN A 315 27.57 -6.15 -1.40
N ALA A 316 26.44 -6.72 -1.82
CA ALA A 316 25.77 -7.81 -1.12
C ALA A 316 25.23 -8.87 -2.10
N PRO A 317 26.08 -9.41 -3.01
CA PRO A 317 25.61 -10.29 -4.12
C PRO A 317 24.98 -11.61 -3.63
N GLY A 318 25.17 -11.98 -2.37
CA GLY A 318 24.54 -13.15 -1.75
C GLY A 318 23.19 -12.86 -1.10
N VAL A 319 22.72 -11.61 -1.09
CA VAL A 319 21.44 -11.23 -0.51
C VAL A 319 20.35 -11.28 -1.57
N GLU A 320 19.41 -12.20 -1.38
CA GLU A 320 18.23 -12.30 -2.23
C GLU A 320 17.31 -11.09 -1.98
N PHE A 321 16.82 -10.43 -3.03
CA PHE A 321 15.84 -9.36 -2.94
C PHE A 321 14.85 -9.40 -4.09
N VAL A 322 13.65 -8.87 -3.86
CA VAL A 322 12.68 -8.65 -4.93
C VAL A 322 13.00 -7.33 -5.61
N GLU A 323 13.28 -7.37 -6.91
CA GLU A 323 13.49 -6.16 -7.70
C GLU A 323 12.18 -5.35 -7.79
N PRO A 324 12.15 -4.10 -7.29
CA PRO A 324 10.92 -3.32 -7.31
C PRO A 324 10.62 -2.78 -8.72
N HIS A 325 9.42 -3.06 -9.22
CA HIS A 325 8.89 -2.47 -10.45
C HIS A 325 7.90 -1.33 -10.19
N GLY A 326 7.54 -1.09 -8.92
CA GLY A 326 6.68 0.00 -8.50
C GLY A 326 6.72 0.23 -6.99
N ALA A 327 5.87 1.12 -6.49
CA ALA A 327 5.90 1.64 -5.11
C ALA A 327 7.27 2.28 -4.79
N PHE A 328 7.71 2.28 -3.55
CA PHE A 328 9.02 2.83 -3.14
C PHE A 328 9.66 1.97 -2.03
N TYR A 329 9.61 0.63 -2.22
CA TYR A 329 10.16 -0.34 -1.27
C TYR A 329 11.05 -1.35 -1.98
N ILE A 330 12.11 -1.79 -1.28
CA ILE A 330 12.83 -3.02 -1.59
C ILE A 330 12.63 -4.01 -0.45
N PHE A 331 12.41 -5.26 -0.77
CA PHE A 331 12.18 -6.35 0.18
C PHE A 331 13.26 -7.39 -0.02
N PHE A 332 14.13 -7.58 0.99
CA PHE A 332 15.31 -8.41 0.89
C PHE A 332 15.39 -9.44 2.01
N ARG A 333 16.06 -10.55 1.74
CA ARG A 333 16.12 -11.70 2.60
C ARG A 333 17.34 -11.65 3.53
N VAL A 334 17.17 -12.00 4.80
CA VAL A 334 18.21 -11.86 5.83
C VAL A 334 18.54 -13.16 6.58
N ASP A 335 17.72 -14.20 6.49
CA ASP A 335 17.91 -15.45 7.23
C ASP A 335 19.18 -16.21 6.80
N GLY A 336 19.71 -15.96 5.62
CA GLY A 336 21.00 -16.48 5.13
C GLY A 336 22.24 -15.72 5.61
N LEU A 337 22.08 -14.52 6.18
CA LEU A 337 23.21 -13.64 6.51
C LEU A 337 23.92 -13.99 7.82
N SER A 338 23.28 -14.69 8.76
CA SER A 338 23.86 -15.01 10.08
C SER A 338 23.05 -16.12 10.75
N HIS A 339 23.42 -17.40 10.51
CA HIS A 339 22.90 -18.59 11.22
C HIS A 339 21.38 -18.58 11.52
N GLY A 340 20.55 -18.15 10.53
CA GLY A 340 19.09 -18.14 10.67
C GLY A 340 18.53 -16.95 11.47
N MET A 341 19.24 -15.84 11.52
CA MET A 341 18.73 -14.60 12.14
C MET A 341 17.52 -14.09 11.36
N GLY A 342 16.35 -13.99 12.03
CA GLY A 342 15.15 -13.40 11.44
C GLY A 342 15.22 -11.88 11.30
N GLY A 343 14.29 -11.33 10.49
CA GLY A 343 14.18 -9.91 10.18
C GLY A 343 13.99 -9.03 11.41
N ALA A 344 13.25 -9.50 12.41
CA ALA A 344 13.06 -8.76 13.67
C ALA A 344 14.38 -8.51 14.39
N ARG A 345 15.20 -9.54 14.52
CA ARG A 345 16.52 -9.43 15.16
C ARG A 345 17.51 -8.64 14.31
N PHE A 346 17.45 -8.78 12.99
CA PHE A 346 18.25 -8.00 12.05
C PHE A 346 17.96 -6.52 12.21
N CYS A 347 16.70 -6.10 12.18
CA CYS A 347 16.29 -4.70 12.31
C CYS A 347 16.66 -4.10 13.69
N GLU A 348 16.48 -4.87 14.78
CA GLU A 348 16.89 -4.45 16.13
C GLU A 348 18.38 -4.15 16.20
N ARG A 349 19.21 -5.05 15.70
CA ARG A 349 20.67 -4.91 15.69
C ARG A 349 21.12 -3.77 14.81
N LEU A 350 20.57 -3.68 13.58
CA LEU A 350 20.90 -2.62 12.63
C LEU A 350 20.59 -1.23 13.21
N MET A 351 19.44 -1.07 13.87
CA MET A 351 19.06 0.18 14.52
C MET A 351 20.02 0.50 15.68
N LYS A 352 20.41 -0.49 16.46
CA LYS A 352 21.31 -0.30 17.63
C LYS A 352 22.76 -0.02 17.22
N GLU A 353 23.27 -0.75 16.23
CA GLU A 353 24.69 -0.76 15.86
C GLU A 353 25.02 0.32 14.81
N GLU A 354 24.09 0.63 13.91
CA GLU A 354 24.30 1.54 12.77
C GLU A 354 23.31 2.72 12.74
N GLY A 355 22.32 2.78 13.61
CA GLY A 355 21.34 3.86 13.59
C GLY A 355 20.42 3.85 12.36
N VAL A 356 20.13 2.69 11.77
CA VAL A 356 19.23 2.58 10.62
C VAL A 356 17.98 1.81 10.99
N ALA A 357 16.81 2.42 10.81
CA ALA A 357 15.52 1.83 11.09
C ALA A 357 14.91 1.25 9.81
N LEU A 358 14.64 -0.05 9.81
CA LEU A 358 13.95 -0.80 8.75
C LEU A 358 12.74 -1.54 9.36
N VAL A 359 11.85 -2.08 8.52
CA VAL A 359 10.69 -2.85 8.98
C VAL A 359 10.94 -4.34 8.80
N PRO A 360 10.89 -5.14 9.88
CA PRO A 360 11.05 -6.57 9.78
C PRO A 360 9.91 -7.22 9.01
N GLY A 361 10.22 -8.26 8.28
CA GLY A 361 9.27 -8.98 7.43
C GLY A 361 8.14 -9.68 8.18
N ILE A 362 8.32 -9.95 9.48
CA ILE A 362 7.23 -10.48 10.32
C ILE A 362 6.00 -9.57 10.30
N ALA A 363 6.17 -8.25 10.17
CA ALA A 363 5.08 -7.30 10.00
C ALA A 363 4.26 -7.56 8.72
N PHE A 364 4.81 -8.25 7.75
CA PHE A 364 4.19 -8.58 6.46
C PHE A 364 3.88 -10.07 6.31
N GLY A 365 4.16 -10.87 7.36
CA GLY A 365 3.88 -12.30 7.41
C GLY A 365 5.08 -13.24 7.20
N ASP A 366 6.31 -12.71 7.02
CA ASP A 366 7.50 -13.55 6.81
C ASP A 366 8.76 -12.94 7.44
N ASP A 367 9.20 -13.46 8.59
CA ASP A 367 10.37 -12.95 9.33
C ASP A 367 11.73 -13.25 8.67
N ARG A 368 11.75 -13.96 7.54
CA ARG A 368 13.01 -14.16 6.77
C ARG A 368 13.44 -12.89 6.02
N TRP A 369 12.56 -11.92 5.87
CA TRP A 369 12.71 -10.75 5.03
C TRP A 369 12.73 -9.45 5.84
N VAL A 370 13.15 -8.36 5.17
CA VAL A 370 13.14 -7.01 5.70
C VAL A 370 12.70 -6.03 4.61
N ARG A 371 11.86 -5.05 4.97
CA ARG A 371 11.47 -3.97 4.06
C ARG A 371 12.30 -2.71 4.33
N LEU A 372 12.89 -2.15 3.28
CA LEU A 372 13.49 -0.83 3.23
C LEU A 372 12.62 0.08 2.34
N SER A 373 12.26 1.26 2.83
CA SER A 373 11.65 2.32 2.02
C SER A 373 12.72 3.27 1.50
N TYR A 374 12.73 3.54 0.20
CA TYR A 374 13.61 4.54 -0.41
C TYR A 374 12.90 5.88 -0.65
N SER A 375 11.82 6.12 0.06
CA SER A 375 11.12 7.40 0.10
C SER A 375 11.70 8.30 1.18
N VAL A 376 12.96 8.64 1.01
CA VAL A 376 13.76 9.54 1.85
C VAL A 376 14.64 10.39 0.95
N SER A 377 15.33 11.43 1.48
CA SER A 377 16.27 12.23 0.68
C SER A 377 17.39 11.37 0.08
N ASP A 378 17.94 11.78 -1.05
CA ASP A 378 19.03 11.05 -1.70
C ASP A 378 20.23 10.91 -0.74
N ALA A 379 20.57 11.97 0.03
CA ALA A 379 21.64 11.94 1.03
C ALA A 379 21.37 10.95 2.17
N ASP A 380 20.14 10.92 2.72
CA ASP A 380 19.77 9.96 3.77
C ASP A 380 19.79 8.52 3.24
N LEU A 381 19.39 8.32 2.00
CA LEU A 381 19.41 7.01 1.35
C LEU A 381 20.83 6.50 1.17
N GLU A 382 21.75 7.34 0.68
CA GLU A 382 23.16 7.01 0.51
C GLU A 382 23.81 6.66 1.86
N ALA A 383 23.62 7.50 2.86
CA ALA A 383 24.16 7.28 4.21
C ALA A 383 23.61 6.00 4.87
N ALA A 384 22.30 5.75 4.73
CA ALA A 384 21.68 4.54 5.26
C ALA A 384 22.14 3.28 4.53
N CYS A 385 22.30 3.37 3.20
CA CYS A 385 22.81 2.27 2.38
C CYS A 385 24.25 1.91 2.77
N ASP A 386 25.13 2.89 2.96
CA ASP A 386 26.51 2.67 3.41
C ASP A 386 26.55 1.95 4.78
N ARG A 387 25.72 2.38 5.73
CA ARG A 387 25.59 1.74 7.05
C ARG A 387 25.07 0.31 6.94
N LEU A 388 24.05 0.09 6.11
CA LEU A 388 23.45 -1.23 5.85
C LEU A 388 24.46 -2.19 5.24
N MET A 389 25.21 -1.76 4.20
CA MET A 389 26.20 -2.61 3.53
C MET A 389 27.34 -2.99 4.48
N ARG A 390 27.87 -2.04 5.28
CA ARG A 390 28.85 -2.38 6.33
C ARG A 390 28.33 -3.37 7.36
N PHE A 391 27.06 -3.26 7.73
CA PHE A 391 26.44 -4.18 8.68
C PHE A 391 26.30 -5.58 8.08
N ILE A 392 25.87 -5.71 6.84
CA ILE A 392 25.75 -6.99 6.12
C ILE A 392 27.13 -7.66 5.98
N ASP A 393 28.16 -6.91 5.60
CA ASP A 393 29.54 -7.42 5.45
C ASP A 393 30.07 -8.01 6.78
N ARG A 394 29.87 -7.29 7.90
CA ARG A 394 30.25 -7.81 9.22
C ARG A 394 29.52 -9.11 9.61
N LEU A 395 28.25 -9.23 9.22
CA LEU A 395 27.48 -10.46 9.47
C LEU A 395 28.03 -11.64 8.64
N GLY A 396 28.35 -11.40 7.36
CA GLY A 396 28.95 -12.40 6.48
C GLY A 396 30.34 -12.85 6.94
N ALA A 397 31.18 -11.92 7.40
CA ALA A 397 32.51 -12.24 7.95
C ALA A 397 32.45 -13.11 9.22
N SER A 398 31.40 -12.94 10.03
CA SER A 398 31.19 -13.73 11.26
C SER A 398 30.72 -15.19 11.00
N VAL A 399 30.27 -15.50 9.80
CA VAL A 399 29.84 -16.85 9.39
C VAL A 399 31.03 -17.66 8.83
N SER A 400 32.05 -16.99 8.33
CA SER A 400 33.25 -17.61 7.72
C SER A 400 34.38 -17.88 8.74
N ALA A 401 34.24 -17.45 9.98
CA ALA A 401 35.18 -17.64 11.10
C ALA A 401 34.65 -18.68 12.09
#